data_47f3ab8d860d4122c59f530106fa7816
#
_entry.id   47f3ab8d860d4122c59f530106fa7816
#
_cell.length_a   1.000
_cell.length_b   1.000
_cell.length_c   1.000
_cell.angle_alpha   90.00
_cell.angle_beta   90.00
_cell.angle_gamma   90.00
#
_symmetry.space_group_name_H-M   'P 1'
#
loop_
_entity.id
_entity.type
_entity.pdbx_description
1 polymer ?
#
loop_
_entity_poly.entity_id
_entity_poly.type
_entity_poly.pdbx_seq_one_letter_code
_entity_poly.pdbx_strand_id
1 'polypeptide(L)'
;VRRQRQMCIRDSLLEVLNAVRQHLLAVILTTVILAGVGFGVSKFLITPQYEASALMIVNTRQDTTSNVTSDQINSATKLVSTYSIIIKSDTVLQQVIDNLGLSLTYEKLAERVTVSAVDDTQVMKVTVKSDNPEWARQVCEQITVVSPDVILESVEAGSVKVISSAAVNPTPVSPNVGRNTM
;
A
#
# COMPACT_ATOMS: atom_id res chain seq x y z
N VAL A 1 36.34 26.01 37.85
CA VAL A 1 35.23 26.45 36.99
C VAL A 1 34.52 25.28 36.36
N ARG A 2 35.15 24.15 35.98
CA ARG A 2 34.52 22.98 35.35
C ARG A 2 33.66 22.12 36.30
N ARG A 3 34.00 22.08 37.60
CA ARG A 3 33.25 21.27 38.59
C ARG A 3 31.87 21.86 38.93
N GLN A 4 31.67 23.15 38.87
CA GLN A 4 30.40 23.80 39.19
C GLN A 4 29.31 23.58 38.08
N ARG A 5 29.70 23.43 36.83
CA ARG A 5 28.75 23.17 35.74
C ARG A 5 28.14 21.76 35.74
N GLN A 6 28.89 20.77 36.24
CA GLN A 6 28.37 19.40 36.36
C GLN A 6 27.39 19.23 37.53
N MET A 7 27.51 20.05 38.57
CA MET A 7 26.62 20.02 39.71
C MET A 7 25.24 20.55 39.36
N CYS A 8 25.13 21.63 38.61
CA CYS A 8 23.82 22.21 38.18
C CYS A 8 23.03 21.30 37.25
N ILE A 9 23.67 20.50 36.39
CA ILE A 9 22.98 19.59 35.47
C ILE A 9 22.40 18.38 36.23
N ARG A 10 23.11 17.88 37.24
CA ARG A 10 22.68 16.76 38.06
C ARG A 10 21.48 17.11 38.96
N ASP A 11 21.53 18.31 39.56
CA ASP A 11 20.44 18.78 40.41
C ASP A 11 19.15 19.02 39.58
N SER A 12 19.28 19.59 38.39
CA SER A 12 18.15 19.82 37.48
C SER A 12 17.52 18.52 36.99
N LEU A 13 18.29 17.48 36.71
CA LEU A 13 17.77 16.17 36.32
C LEU A 13 17.04 15.44 37.47
N LEU A 14 17.57 15.53 38.69
CA LEU A 14 16.94 14.95 39.85
C LEU A 14 15.65 15.69 40.23
N GLU A 15 15.61 17.00 40.03
CA GLU A 15 14.43 17.83 40.28
C GLU A 15 13.32 17.54 39.28
N VAL A 16 13.65 17.37 37.98
CA VAL A 16 12.72 16.93 36.93
C VAL A 16 12.22 15.51 37.20
N LEU A 17 13.10 14.60 37.59
CA LEU A 17 12.73 13.23 37.94
C LEU A 17 11.78 13.16 39.14
N ASN A 18 12.02 14.00 40.13
CA ASN A 18 11.20 14.08 41.32
C ASN A 18 9.84 14.73 41.04
N ALA A 19 9.79 15.77 40.20
CA ALA A 19 8.58 16.38 39.71
C ALA A 19 7.72 15.39 38.92
N VAL A 20 8.33 14.61 37.99
CA VAL A 20 7.64 13.55 37.26
C VAL A 20 7.10 12.48 38.19
N ARG A 21 7.86 12.09 39.22
CA ARG A 21 7.43 11.09 40.19
C ARG A 21 6.28 11.61 41.08
N GLN A 22 6.28 12.88 41.43
CA GLN A 22 5.23 13.52 42.23
C GLN A 22 3.92 13.65 41.43
N HIS A 23 4.00 13.81 40.10
CA HIS A 23 2.86 13.91 39.21
C HIS A 23 2.63 12.64 38.37
N LEU A 24 3.21 11.50 38.79
CA LEU A 24 3.15 10.24 38.04
C LEU A 24 1.71 9.81 37.73
N LEU A 25 0.81 9.98 38.69
CA LEU A 25 -0.62 9.70 38.53
C LEU A 25 -1.26 10.59 37.44
N ALA A 26 -0.91 11.87 37.39
CA ALA A 26 -1.43 12.78 36.39
C ALA A 26 -0.90 12.42 34.97
N VAL A 27 0.39 12.06 34.86
CA VAL A 27 1.01 11.62 33.62
C VAL A 27 0.37 10.33 33.12
N ILE A 28 0.16 9.34 33.98
CA ILE A 28 -0.51 8.09 33.61
C ILE A 28 -1.94 8.37 33.17
N LEU A 29 -2.67 9.19 33.91
CA LEU A 29 -4.07 9.50 33.59
C LEU A 29 -4.20 10.20 32.23
N THR A 30 -3.37 11.19 31.94
CA THR A 30 -3.36 11.89 30.65
C THR A 30 -2.98 10.96 29.51
N THR A 31 -2.01 10.06 29.71
CA THR A 31 -1.61 9.08 28.68
C THR A 31 -2.75 8.10 28.40
N VAL A 32 -3.44 7.60 29.43
CA VAL A 32 -4.58 6.69 29.24
C VAL A 32 -5.75 7.38 28.53
N ILE A 33 -6.03 8.66 28.86
CA ILE A 33 -7.07 9.43 28.19
C ILE A 33 -6.72 9.63 26.72
N LEU A 34 -5.49 10.04 26.40
CA LEU A 34 -5.04 10.24 25.01
C LEU A 34 -5.06 8.94 24.20
N ALA A 35 -4.61 7.82 24.80
CA ALA A 35 -4.69 6.50 24.18
C ALA A 35 -6.16 6.08 23.95
N GLY A 36 -7.04 6.32 24.91
CA GLY A 36 -8.47 6.05 24.78
C GLY A 36 -9.15 6.85 23.69
N VAL A 37 -8.81 8.14 23.57
CA VAL A 37 -9.30 9.00 22.48
C VAL A 37 -8.75 8.54 21.13
N GLY A 38 -7.45 8.25 21.02
CA GLY A 38 -6.83 7.73 19.81
C GLY A 38 -7.45 6.41 19.36
N PHE A 39 -7.70 5.50 20.30
CA PHE A 39 -8.40 4.25 20.04
C PHE A 39 -9.83 4.46 19.55
N GLY A 40 -10.58 5.34 20.22
CA GLY A 40 -11.95 5.68 19.84
C GLY A 40 -12.03 6.27 18.43
N VAL A 41 -11.21 7.26 18.14
CA VAL A 41 -11.13 7.86 16.78
C VAL A 41 -10.75 6.82 15.74
N SER A 42 -9.72 6.01 16.00
CA SER A 42 -9.27 4.99 15.05
C SER A 42 -10.32 3.92 14.76
N LYS A 43 -11.15 3.57 15.75
CA LYS A 43 -12.14 2.51 15.59
C LYS A 43 -13.50 2.99 15.06
N PHE A 44 -13.91 4.22 15.41
CA PHE A 44 -15.26 4.71 15.12
C PHE A 44 -15.32 5.75 14.00
N LEU A 45 -14.25 6.53 13.79
CA LEU A 45 -14.24 7.58 12.75
C LEU A 45 -13.58 7.13 11.45
N ILE A 46 -12.69 6.14 11.47
CA ILE A 46 -11.99 5.70 10.27
C ILE A 46 -12.72 4.50 9.67
N THR A 47 -13.21 4.64 8.45
CA THR A 47 -13.87 3.55 7.71
C THR A 47 -12.86 2.43 7.43
N PRO A 48 -13.22 1.16 7.68
CA PRO A 48 -12.36 0.04 7.36
C PRO A 48 -12.10 -0.02 5.85
N GLN A 49 -10.86 -0.24 5.47
CA GLN A 49 -10.45 -0.41 4.07
C GLN A 49 -10.08 -1.87 3.83
N TYR A 50 -10.66 -2.43 2.78
CA TYR A 50 -10.38 -3.78 2.30
C TYR A 50 -9.50 -3.72 1.06
N GLU A 51 -8.71 -4.77 0.86
CA GLU A 51 -7.88 -4.93 -0.33
C GLU A 51 -8.29 -6.17 -1.09
N ALA A 52 -8.47 -6.01 -2.40
CA ALA A 52 -8.50 -7.12 -3.34
C ALA A 52 -7.21 -7.10 -4.15
N SER A 53 -6.62 -8.26 -4.39
CA SER A 53 -5.40 -8.35 -5.17
C SER A 53 -5.43 -9.50 -6.15
N ALA A 54 -4.80 -9.28 -7.31
CA ALA A 54 -4.60 -10.27 -8.36
C ALA A 54 -3.13 -10.28 -8.79
N LEU A 55 -2.67 -11.40 -9.31
CA LEU A 55 -1.32 -11.58 -9.81
C LEU A 55 -1.33 -11.77 -11.32
N MET A 56 -0.45 -11.03 -12.00
CA MET A 56 -0.24 -11.11 -13.45
C MET A 56 1.24 -11.28 -13.73
N ILE A 57 1.59 -12.06 -14.76
CA ILE A 57 2.95 -12.16 -15.28
C ILE A 57 3.01 -11.60 -16.69
N VAL A 58 4.06 -10.85 -16.99
CA VAL A 58 4.33 -10.36 -18.33
C VAL A 58 5.58 -11.06 -18.82
N ASN A 59 5.41 -11.86 -19.88
CA ASN A 59 6.51 -12.45 -20.61
C ASN A 59 6.93 -11.51 -21.75
N THR A 60 8.15 -11.02 -21.67
CA THR A 60 8.80 -10.40 -22.83
C THR A 60 9.20 -11.49 -23.82
N ARG A 61 9.09 -11.21 -25.13
CA ARG A 61 9.71 -12.04 -26.15
C ARG A 61 11.23 -11.93 -25.98
N GLN A 62 11.81 -12.82 -25.19
CA GLN A 62 13.25 -13.02 -25.17
C GLN A 62 13.60 -14.25 -26.00
N ASP A 63 14.49 -14.04 -26.97
CA ASP A 63 15.16 -15.13 -27.66
C ASP A 63 15.83 -16.05 -26.63
N THR A 64 15.59 -17.34 -26.80
CA THR A 64 15.88 -18.44 -25.85
C THR A 64 17.37 -18.76 -25.67
N THR A 65 18.24 -17.77 -25.63
CA THR A 65 19.70 -18.00 -25.50
C THR A 65 20.34 -16.94 -24.62
N SER A 66 20.13 -16.99 -23.31
CA SER A 66 21.07 -16.28 -22.41
C SER A 66 20.87 -16.68 -20.94
N ASN A 67 21.96 -16.94 -20.27
CA ASN A 67 22.07 -17.16 -18.83
C ASN A 67 21.46 -16.00 -18.06
N VAL A 68 20.72 -16.29 -16.99
CA VAL A 68 20.12 -15.29 -16.08
C VAL A 68 21.23 -14.43 -15.48
N THR A 69 21.35 -13.20 -15.90
CA THR A 69 22.32 -12.22 -15.41
C THR A 69 21.61 -11.18 -14.53
N SER A 70 22.36 -10.54 -13.62
CA SER A 70 21.86 -9.46 -12.74
C SER A 70 21.18 -8.32 -13.51
N ASP A 71 21.57 -8.10 -14.77
CA ASP A 71 20.96 -7.11 -15.67
C ASP A 71 19.51 -7.47 -16.06
N GLN A 72 19.15 -8.75 -16.04
CA GLN A 72 17.78 -9.20 -16.33
C GLN A 72 16.83 -8.92 -15.16
N ILE A 73 17.31 -9.00 -13.93
CA ILE A 73 16.52 -8.66 -12.72
C ILE A 73 16.19 -7.15 -12.73
N ASN A 74 17.18 -6.30 -13.00
CA ASN A 74 16.97 -4.86 -13.13
C ASN A 74 16.02 -4.50 -14.29
N SER A 75 16.06 -5.25 -15.38
CA SER A 75 15.17 -5.08 -16.53
C SER A 75 13.73 -5.48 -16.18
N ALA A 76 13.53 -6.57 -15.42
CA ALA A 76 12.21 -7.01 -14.98
C ALA A 76 11.52 -5.95 -14.11
N THR A 77 12.23 -5.37 -13.14
CA THR A 77 11.68 -4.32 -12.27
C THR A 77 11.31 -3.05 -13.05
N LYS A 78 12.12 -2.67 -14.05
CA LYS A 78 11.80 -1.54 -14.93
C LYS A 78 10.56 -1.80 -15.77
N LEU A 79 10.39 -3.02 -16.28
CA LEU A 79 9.19 -3.40 -17.04
C LEU A 79 7.94 -3.33 -16.19
N VAL A 80 7.96 -3.83 -14.94
CA VAL A 80 6.82 -3.71 -14.03
C VAL A 80 6.46 -2.24 -13.77
N SER A 81 7.45 -1.35 -13.67
CA SER A 81 7.19 0.08 -13.54
C SER A 81 6.46 0.65 -14.76
N THR A 82 6.87 0.26 -15.97
CA THR A 82 6.21 0.67 -17.20
C THR A 82 4.77 0.14 -17.28
N TYR A 83 4.57 -1.14 -16.99
CA TYR A 83 3.23 -1.74 -16.97
C TYR A 83 2.33 -1.16 -15.88
N SER A 84 2.89 -0.78 -14.75
CA SER A 84 2.17 -0.07 -13.69
C SER A 84 1.59 1.26 -14.19
N ILE A 85 2.33 2.00 -15.01
CA ILE A 85 1.85 3.24 -15.62
C ILE A 85 0.73 2.95 -16.62
N ILE A 86 0.86 1.92 -17.45
CA ILE A 86 -0.17 1.53 -18.43
C ILE A 86 -1.46 1.09 -17.72
N ILE A 87 -1.35 0.25 -16.71
CA ILE A 87 -2.53 -0.24 -15.94
C ILE A 87 -3.25 0.92 -15.24
N LYS A 88 -2.52 1.94 -14.81
CA LYS A 88 -3.09 3.13 -14.18
C LYS A 88 -3.45 4.25 -15.15
N SER A 89 -3.30 4.03 -16.45
CA SER A 89 -3.66 5.02 -17.47
C SER A 89 -5.17 5.23 -17.55
N ASP A 90 -5.55 6.35 -18.12
CA ASP A 90 -6.94 6.67 -18.47
C ASP A 90 -7.56 5.61 -19.37
N THR A 91 -6.80 5.10 -20.35
CA THR A 91 -7.25 4.08 -21.31
C THR A 91 -7.74 2.81 -20.61
N VAL A 92 -7.01 2.28 -19.65
CA VAL A 92 -7.40 1.07 -18.91
C VAL A 92 -8.49 1.38 -17.90
N LEU A 93 -8.29 2.41 -17.08
CA LEU A 93 -9.21 2.68 -15.96
C LEU A 93 -10.56 3.23 -16.43
N GLN A 94 -10.61 3.97 -17.55
CA GLN A 94 -11.87 4.41 -18.12
C GLN A 94 -12.67 3.22 -18.68
N GLN A 95 -12.04 2.27 -19.35
CA GLN A 95 -12.71 1.04 -19.79
C GLN A 95 -13.26 0.22 -18.61
N VAL A 96 -12.53 0.15 -17.50
CA VAL A 96 -13.02 -0.51 -16.27
C VAL A 96 -14.22 0.22 -15.70
N ILE A 97 -14.19 1.55 -15.65
CA ILE A 97 -15.31 2.39 -15.20
C ILE A 97 -16.55 2.16 -16.08
N ASP A 98 -16.37 2.19 -17.39
CA ASP A 98 -17.46 2.02 -18.36
C ASP A 98 -18.05 0.61 -18.28
N ASN A 99 -17.22 -0.42 -18.19
CA ASN A 99 -17.66 -1.82 -18.11
C ASN A 99 -18.44 -2.12 -16.83
N LEU A 100 -18.07 -1.49 -15.72
CA LEU A 100 -18.73 -1.68 -14.42
C LEU A 100 -19.80 -0.62 -14.11
N GLY A 101 -19.97 0.39 -14.97
CA GLY A 101 -20.90 1.49 -14.77
C GLY A 101 -20.63 2.32 -13.52
N LEU A 102 -19.34 2.59 -13.22
CA LEU A 102 -18.94 3.29 -12.00
C LEU A 102 -19.15 4.80 -12.13
N SER A 103 -19.69 5.43 -11.08
CA SER A 103 -19.90 6.89 -11.04
C SER A 103 -18.69 7.62 -10.45
N LEU A 104 -17.48 7.31 -10.93
CA LEU A 104 -16.24 7.99 -10.48
C LEU A 104 -15.31 8.24 -11.67
N THR A 105 -14.38 9.20 -11.51
CA THR A 105 -13.41 9.52 -12.53
C THR A 105 -12.21 8.56 -12.46
N TYR A 106 -11.47 8.45 -13.57
CA TYR A 106 -10.30 7.56 -13.65
C TYR A 106 -9.21 7.93 -12.62
N GLU A 107 -9.04 9.24 -12.32
CA GLU A 107 -8.08 9.70 -11.32
C GLU A 107 -8.39 9.16 -9.93
N LYS A 108 -9.66 9.22 -9.53
CA LYS A 108 -10.12 8.66 -8.24
C LYS A 108 -9.99 7.15 -8.17
N LEU A 109 -10.16 6.47 -9.31
CA LEU A 109 -9.91 5.04 -9.38
C LEU A 109 -8.41 4.76 -9.31
N ALA A 110 -7.57 5.53 -10.00
CA ALA A 110 -6.11 5.40 -9.99
C ALA A 110 -5.49 5.57 -8.59
N GLU A 111 -6.08 6.40 -7.72
CA GLU A 111 -5.67 6.56 -6.33
C GLU A 111 -5.93 5.29 -5.50
N ARG A 112 -6.96 4.51 -5.85
CA ARG A 112 -7.33 3.26 -5.17
C ARG A 112 -6.60 2.03 -5.71
N VAL A 113 -5.96 2.16 -6.88
CA VAL A 113 -5.23 1.08 -7.56
C VAL A 113 -3.74 1.22 -7.29
N THR A 114 -3.13 0.16 -6.83
CA THR A 114 -1.67 0.04 -6.66
C THR A 114 -1.17 -1.15 -7.45
N VAL A 115 -0.11 -0.95 -8.22
CA VAL A 115 0.57 -2.01 -8.95
C VAL A 115 2.00 -2.07 -8.47
N SER A 116 2.47 -3.24 -8.08
CA SER A 116 3.82 -3.47 -7.57
C SER A 116 4.40 -4.77 -8.11
N ALA A 117 5.72 -4.83 -8.23
CA ALA A 117 6.41 -6.11 -8.45
C ALA A 117 6.26 -7.00 -7.21
N VAL A 118 6.20 -8.29 -7.43
CA VAL A 118 6.32 -9.30 -6.37
C VAL A 118 7.79 -9.71 -6.34
N ASP A 119 8.48 -9.29 -5.30
CA ASP A 119 9.92 -9.45 -5.16
C ASP A 119 10.66 -8.93 -6.43
N ASP A 120 11.80 -9.49 -6.77
CA ASP A 120 12.55 -9.14 -7.99
C ASP A 120 12.13 -10.01 -9.18
N THR A 121 10.82 -10.21 -9.38
CA THR A 121 10.28 -11.07 -10.45
C THR A 121 9.50 -10.27 -11.49
N GLN A 122 9.14 -10.93 -12.60
CA GLN A 122 8.25 -10.39 -13.63
C GLN A 122 6.76 -10.49 -13.24
N VAL A 123 6.48 -10.89 -12.01
CA VAL A 123 5.12 -10.99 -11.49
C VAL A 123 4.70 -9.64 -10.94
N MET A 124 3.57 -9.16 -11.42
CA MET A 124 2.93 -7.94 -10.92
C MET A 124 1.78 -8.30 -10.00
N LYS A 125 1.67 -7.59 -8.90
CA LYS A 125 0.52 -7.60 -8.02
C LYS A 125 -0.28 -6.33 -8.25
N VAL A 126 -1.50 -6.48 -8.74
CA VAL A 126 -2.49 -5.41 -8.81
C VAL A 126 -3.32 -5.46 -7.55
N THR A 127 -3.42 -4.35 -6.85
CA THR A 127 -4.17 -4.23 -5.58
C THR A 127 -5.14 -3.08 -5.69
N VAL A 128 -6.39 -3.32 -5.33
CA VAL A 128 -7.46 -2.31 -5.28
C VAL A 128 -7.94 -2.16 -3.85
N LYS A 129 -8.01 -0.91 -3.36
CA LYS A 129 -8.49 -0.57 -2.02
C LYS A 129 -9.88 0.04 -2.08
N SER A 130 -10.76 -0.42 -1.18
CA SER A 130 -12.11 0.13 -1.03
C SER A 130 -12.66 -0.15 0.36
N ASP A 131 -13.68 0.60 0.73
CA ASP A 131 -14.54 0.36 1.89
C ASP A 131 -15.49 -0.84 1.68
N ASN A 132 -15.74 -1.22 0.42
CA ASN A 132 -16.53 -2.38 0.05
C ASN A 132 -15.64 -3.48 -0.55
N PRO A 133 -15.52 -4.65 0.10
CA PRO A 133 -14.65 -5.73 -0.36
C PRO A 133 -15.08 -6.33 -1.70
N GLU A 134 -16.37 -6.42 -1.95
CA GLU A 134 -16.90 -6.98 -3.21
C GLU A 134 -16.66 -6.03 -4.38
N TRP A 135 -16.82 -4.72 -4.15
CA TRP A 135 -16.48 -3.70 -5.15
C TRP A 135 -14.96 -3.75 -5.48
N ALA A 136 -14.10 -3.86 -4.47
CA ALA A 136 -12.67 -3.98 -4.69
C ALA A 136 -12.32 -5.21 -5.54
N ARG A 137 -13.00 -6.34 -5.30
CA ARG A 137 -12.82 -7.58 -6.06
C ARG A 137 -13.23 -7.39 -7.52
N GLN A 138 -14.44 -6.86 -7.77
CA GLN A 138 -14.95 -6.67 -9.12
C GLN A 138 -14.05 -5.73 -9.94
N VAL A 139 -13.62 -4.61 -9.36
CA VAL A 139 -12.71 -3.68 -10.01
C VAL A 139 -11.36 -4.34 -10.28
N CYS A 140 -10.79 -5.04 -9.30
CA CYS A 140 -9.52 -5.74 -9.47
C CYS A 140 -9.61 -6.80 -10.57
N GLU A 141 -10.69 -7.58 -10.61
CA GLU A 141 -10.94 -8.58 -11.65
C GLU A 141 -11.08 -7.93 -13.03
N GLN A 142 -11.84 -6.84 -13.13
CA GLN A 142 -12.03 -6.15 -14.41
C GLN A 142 -10.70 -5.53 -14.91
N ILE A 143 -9.86 -5.01 -14.03
CA ILE A 143 -8.53 -4.55 -14.40
C ILE A 143 -7.72 -5.71 -15.01
N THR A 144 -7.77 -6.91 -14.43
CA THR A 144 -7.04 -8.07 -14.98
C THR A 144 -7.58 -8.56 -16.32
N VAL A 145 -8.83 -8.27 -16.66
CA VAL A 145 -9.43 -8.59 -17.96
C VAL A 145 -9.02 -7.56 -19.02
N VAL A 146 -9.05 -6.26 -18.68
CA VAL A 146 -8.79 -5.17 -19.64
C VAL A 146 -7.29 -4.95 -19.89
N SER A 147 -6.47 -5.02 -18.83
CA SER A 147 -5.05 -4.64 -18.91
C SER A 147 -4.22 -5.44 -19.90
N PRO A 148 -4.39 -6.77 -20.09
CA PRO A 148 -3.58 -7.54 -21.04
C PRO A 148 -3.64 -7.00 -22.47
N ASP A 149 -4.82 -6.68 -22.95
CA ASP A 149 -5.02 -6.21 -24.33
C ASP A 149 -4.35 -4.84 -24.53
N VAL A 150 -4.52 -3.91 -23.59
CA VAL A 150 -3.92 -2.58 -23.65
C VAL A 150 -2.40 -2.65 -23.54
N ILE A 151 -1.87 -3.54 -22.68
CA ILE A 151 -0.41 -3.73 -22.56
C ILE A 151 0.16 -4.28 -23.84
N LEU A 152 -0.48 -5.29 -24.45
CA LEU A 152 -0.03 -5.90 -25.72
C LEU A 152 -0.07 -4.91 -26.89
N GLU A 153 -1.04 -3.99 -26.89
CA GLU A 153 -1.15 -2.94 -27.91
C GLU A 153 -0.13 -1.82 -27.70
N SER A 154 0.13 -1.45 -26.45
CA SER A 154 1.00 -0.31 -26.09
C SER A 154 2.49 -0.64 -26.13
N VAL A 155 2.85 -1.90 -25.93
CA VAL A 155 4.24 -2.37 -25.84
C VAL A 155 4.36 -3.67 -26.62
N GLU A 156 5.47 -3.90 -27.29
CA GLU A 156 5.78 -5.19 -27.94
C GLU A 156 6.02 -6.31 -26.89
N ALA A 157 5.06 -6.50 -25.97
CA ALA A 157 5.10 -7.55 -24.99
C ALA A 157 4.85 -8.91 -25.66
N GLY A 158 5.53 -9.94 -25.20
CA GLY A 158 5.36 -11.29 -25.75
C GLY A 158 4.02 -11.91 -25.38
N SER A 159 3.64 -11.82 -24.12
CA SER A 159 2.33 -12.24 -23.58
C SER A 159 2.11 -11.71 -22.17
N VAL A 160 0.86 -11.45 -21.86
CA VAL A 160 0.41 -11.12 -20.51
C VAL A 160 -0.53 -12.22 -20.04
N LYS A 161 -0.28 -12.80 -18.89
CA LYS A 161 -1.09 -13.88 -18.33
C LYS A 161 -1.48 -13.58 -16.89
N VAL A 162 -2.77 -13.71 -16.60
CA VAL A 162 -3.29 -13.66 -15.22
C VAL A 162 -2.94 -14.98 -14.55
N ILE A 163 -2.24 -14.92 -13.41
CA ILE A 163 -1.83 -16.10 -12.63
C ILE A 163 -2.88 -16.42 -11.56
N SER A 164 -3.43 -15.37 -10.94
CA SER A 164 -4.42 -15.51 -9.87
C SER A 164 -5.54 -14.50 -10.09
N SER A 165 -6.78 -14.97 -10.00
CA SER A 165 -7.96 -14.12 -9.97
C SER A 165 -7.99 -13.24 -8.73
N ALA A 166 -8.79 -12.17 -8.76
CA ALA A 166 -8.92 -11.22 -7.68
C ALA A 166 -9.38 -11.90 -6.39
N ALA A 167 -8.49 -11.97 -5.40
CA ALA A 167 -8.77 -12.47 -4.06
C ALA A 167 -8.95 -11.30 -3.09
N VAL A 168 -10.03 -11.33 -2.30
CA VAL A 168 -10.28 -10.35 -1.25
C VAL A 168 -9.61 -10.80 0.05
N ASN A 169 -8.91 -9.90 0.71
CA ASN A 169 -8.52 -10.11 2.09
C ASN A 169 -9.75 -9.85 2.99
N PRO A 170 -10.28 -10.86 3.70
CA PRO A 170 -11.46 -10.69 4.56
C PRO A 170 -11.20 -9.78 5.76
N THR A 171 -9.92 -9.55 6.11
CA THR A 171 -9.54 -8.65 7.20
C THR A 171 -9.26 -7.25 6.65
N PRO A 172 -9.83 -6.18 7.25
CA PRO A 172 -9.50 -4.81 6.86
C PRO A 172 -8.01 -4.54 7.03
N VAL A 173 -7.38 -3.93 6.02
CA VAL A 173 -5.96 -3.57 6.07
C VAL A 173 -5.72 -2.21 6.74
N SER A 174 -6.77 -1.41 6.90
CA SER A 174 -6.76 -0.12 7.60
C SER A 174 -8.11 0.11 8.29
N PRO A 175 -8.13 0.80 9.45
CA PRO A 175 -6.99 1.28 10.23
C PRO A 175 -6.29 0.16 11.01
N ASN A 176 -4.96 0.25 11.10
CA ASN A 176 -4.21 -0.62 12.00
C ASN A 176 -4.26 -0.03 13.43
N VAL A 177 -5.31 -0.41 14.16
CA VAL A 177 -5.62 0.15 15.48
C VAL A 177 -4.45 -0.01 16.45
N GLY A 178 -3.75 -1.16 16.42
CA GLY A 178 -2.58 -1.40 17.27
C GLY A 178 -1.42 -0.42 17.01
N ARG A 179 -1.15 -0.10 15.74
CA ARG A 179 -0.08 0.84 15.36
C ARG A 179 -0.46 2.30 15.61
N ASN A 180 -1.74 2.61 15.55
CA ASN A 180 -2.24 3.99 15.74
C ASN A 180 -2.39 4.37 17.21
N THR A 181 -2.31 3.40 18.14
CA THR A 181 -2.43 3.62 19.60
C THR A 181 -1.10 3.49 20.34
N MET A 182 0.00 3.10 19.67
CA MET A 182 1.37 3.15 20.18
C MET A 182 2.04 4.48 19.85
#